data_7459e8a8d067c41624c139c1971611bd
#
_entry.id   7459e8a8d067c41624c139c1971611bd
#
_cell.length_a   1.000
_cell.length_b   1.000
_cell.length_c   1.000
_cell.angle_alpha   90.00
_cell.angle_beta   90.00
_cell.angle_gamma   90.00
#
_symmetry.space_group_name_H-M   'P 1'
#
loop_
_entity.id
_entity.type
_entity.pdbx_description
1 polymer ?
#
loop_
_entity_poly.entity_id
_entity_poly.type
_entity_poly.pdbx_seq_one_letter_code
_entity_poly.pdbx_strand_id
1 'polypeptide(L)'
;PEVKPRQAGPEAELLSLGSGFQGLALSDLTTSQVDIFDAEFSEGSKTRVTHLRSERSAKLKEFYFSVTENPHICDMCATDTAKKYPWANHIIELHHLLPLSSPVRVDLLKTSIRDIAGICPTCHRATHKFYAQWLKRTGLKDFQNDIEAHHVYDQAKHGIVLT
;
A
#
# COMPACT_ATOMS: atom_id res chain seq x y z
N PRO A 1 19.15 46.09 -3.76
CA PRO A 1 19.08 44.74 -4.25
C PRO A 1 17.66 44.19 -4.00
N GLU A 2 16.88 44.15 -5.07
CA GLU A 2 15.51 43.63 -5.05
C GLU A 2 15.58 42.11 -4.94
N VAL A 3 14.93 41.57 -3.90
CA VAL A 3 14.74 40.14 -3.72
C VAL A 3 13.56 39.72 -4.60
N LYS A 4 13.83 38.97 -5.67
CA LYS A 4 12.79 38.36 -6.49
C LYS A 4 11.97 37.38 -5.65
N PRO A 5 10.62 37.36 -5.75
CA PRO A 5 9.81 36.39 -5.07
C PRO A 5 10.12 35.00 -5.61
N ARG A 6 10.27 33.99 -4.72
CA ARG A 6 10.38 32.59 -5.07
C ARG A 6 9.12 32.15 -5.80
N GLN A 7 9.27 31.54 -6.96
CA GLN A 7 8.18 30.86 -7.65
C GLN A 7 7.62 29.76 -6.73
N ALA A 8 6.30 29.69 -6.64
CA ALA A 8 5.62 28.63 -5.90
C ALA A 8 6.03 27.27 -6.51
N GLY A 9 6.49 26.38 -5.64
CA GLY A 9 6.88 25.03 -6.03
C GLY A 9 5.65 24.17 -6.39
N PRO A 10 5.86 22.91 -6.80
CA PRO A 10 4.80 21.99 -7.26
C PRO A 10 3.70 21.69 -6.23
N GLU A 11 3.84 22.12 -4.98
CA GLU A 11 2.81 22.01 -3.94
C GLU A 11 1.54 22.82 -4.24
N ALA A 12 1.66 23.95 -4.97
CA ALA A 12 0.50 24.77 -5.33
C ALA A 12 -0.39 24.08 -6.39
N GLU A 13 0.20 23.22 -7.21
CA GLU A 13 -0.52 22.48 -8.26
C GLU A 13 -1.26 21.26 -7.70
N LEU A 14 -0.76 20.65 -6.61
CA LEU A 14 -1.44 19.56 -5.91
C LEU A 14 -2.77 19.99 -5.27
N LEU A 15 -2.85 21.23 -4.78
CA LEU A 15 -4.06 21.78 -4.16
C LEU A 15 -5.17 22.05 -5.19
N SER A 16 -4.84 22.28 -6.46
CA SER A 16 -5.83 22.49 -7.53
C SER A 16 -6.44 21.20 -8.04
N LEU A 17 -5.77 20.07 -7.89
CA LEU A 17 -6.28 18.74 -8.26
C LEU A 17 -7.24 18.15 -7.21
N GLY A 18 -7.33 18.78 -6.03
CA GLY A 18 -8.24 18.37 -4.95
C GLY A 18 -9.71 18.67 -5.20
N SER A 19 -10.07 19.47 -6.21
CA SER A 19 -11.46 19.86 -6.50
C SER A 19 -12.29 18.77 -7.21
N GLY A 20 -11.67 17.65 -7.60
CA GLY A 20 -12.38 16.51 -8.22
C GLY A 20 -12.95 15.48 -7.22
N PHE A 21 -12.70 15.64 -5.92
CA PHE A 21 -13.19 14.73 -4.88
C PHE A 21 -14.39 15.34 -4.12
N GLN A 22 -15.29 16.03 -4.82
CA GLN A 22 -16.60 16.38 -4.31
C GLN A 22 -17.51 15.17 -4.42
N GLY A 23 -17.60 14.38 -3.34
CA GLY A 23 -18.52 13.26 -3.31
C GLY A 23 -18.50 12.36 -2.09
N LEU A 24 -17.43 12.42 -1.28
CA LEU A 24 -17.43 11.71 -0.01
C LEU A 24 -17.05 12.72 1.09
N ALA A 25 -18.07 13.35 1.67
CA ALA A 25 -17.88 14.07 2.92
C ALA A 25 -17.44 13.05 3.98
N LEU A 26 -16.53 13.44 4.88
CA LEU A 26 -16.09 12.58 6.00
C LEU A 26 -17.27 12.07 6.84
N SER A 27 -18.42 12.79 6.79
CA SER A 27 -19.70 12.40 7.39
C SER A 27 -20.37 11.19 6.75
N ASP A 28 -20.06 10.88 5.48
CA ASP A 28 -20.68 9.76 4.76
C ASP A 28 -19.92 8.46 5.03
N LEU A 29 -18.70 8.53 5.59
CA LEU A 29 -17.90 7.38 5.99
C LEU A 29 -18.39 6.69 7.27
N THR A 30 -19.33 7.31 8.00
CA THR A 30 -19.89 6.74 9.24
C THR A 30 -21.03 5.76 8.99
N THR A 31 -21.51 5.62 7.76
CA THR A 31 -22.81 4.98 7.49
C THR A 31 -22.68 3.49 7.15
N SER A 32 -21.52 2.98 6.76
CA SER A 32 -21.34 1.53 6.57
C SER A 32 -19.88 1.13 6.61
N GLN A 33 -19.51 0.29 7.56
CA GLN A 33 -18.17 -0.35 7.57
C GLN A 33 -17.92 -1.20 6.31
N VAL A 34 -18.98 -1.62 5.63
CA VAL A 34 -18.93 -2.42 4.40
C VAL A 34 -18.40 -1.57 3.25
N ASP A 35 -18.81 -0.31 3.13
CA ASP A 35 -18.43 0.57 2.03
C ASP A 35 -16.94 0.98 2.09
N ILE A 36 -16.37 1.02 3.30
CA ILE A 36 -14.94 1.32 3.49
C ILE A 36 -14.05 0.20 2.94
N PHE A 37 -14.43 -1.05 3.12
CA PHE A 37 -13.66 -2.21 2.66
C PHE A 37 -13.76 -2.44 1.15
N ASP A 38 -14.81 -1.90 0.52
CA ASP A 38 -15.03 -1.98 -0.93
C ASP A 38 -14.48 -0.77 -1.70
N ALA A 39 -13.84 0.19 -0.99
CA ALA A 39 -13.18 1.32 -1.63
C ALA A 39 -12.05 0.84 -2.55
N GLU A 40 -12.10 1.24 -3.82
CA GLU A 40 -11.14 0.87 -4.84
C GLU A 40 -10.26 2.07 -5.23
N PHE A 41 -8.96 1.82 -5.43
CA PHE A 41 -7.99 2.84 -5.80
C PHE A 41 -7.30 2.48 -7.11
N SER A 42 -7.20 3.47 -8.02
CA SER A 42 -6.43 3.31 -9.24
C SER A 42 -4.93 3.40 -8.92
N GLU A 43 -4.18 2.32 -9.15
CA GLU A 43 -2.73 2.26 -8.99
C GLU A 43 -2.07 1.63 -10.22
N GLY A 44 -0.77 1.93 -10.41
CA GLY A 44 0.04 1.24 -11.41
C GLY A 44 0.14 1.95 -12.75
N SER A 45 -0.24 3.24 -12.85
CA SER A 45 0.15 4.01 -14.04
C SER A 45 1.69 4.07 -14.11
N LYS A 46 2.25 3.52 -15.20
CA LYS A 46 3.70 3.48 -15.42
C LYS A 46 4.14 4.82 -15.98
N THR A 47 4.63 5.70 -15.15
CA THR A 47 5.32 6.90 -15.61
C THR A 47 6.71 6.51 -16.11
N ARG A 48 7.04 6.90 -17.35
CA ARG A 48 8.34 6.62 -17.97
C ARG A 48 9.40 7.53 -17.37
N VAL A 49 9.88 7.17 -16.19
CA VAL A 49 11.09 7.74 -15.59
C VAL A 49 12.21 6.73 -15.82
N THR A 50 13.46 7.15 -15.87
CA THR A 50 14.67 6.36 -16.17
C THR A 50 14.82 5.09 -15.32
N HIS A 51 13.94 4.87 -14.34
CA HIS A 51 13.68 3.61 -13.66
C HIS A 51 12.17 3.42 -13.63
N LEU A 52 11.67 2.28 -14.12
CA LEU A 52 10.28 1.86 -13.99
C LEU A 52 9.90 1.78 -12.50
N ARG A 53 9.52 2.91 -11.93
CA ARG A 53 9.01 2.99 -10.58
C ARG A 53 7.50 2.84 -10.66
N SER A 54 6.97 1.76 -10.11
CA SER A 54 5.53 1.64 -9.93
C SER A 54 5.07 2.80 -9.04
N GLU A 55 4.17 3.63 -9.57
CA GLU A 55 3.62 4.78 -8.84
C GLU A 55 2.72 4.24 -7.73
N ARG A 56 3.14 4.46 -6.49
CA ARG A 56 2.34 4.12 -5.32
C ARG A 56 1.41 5.28 -5.02
N SER A 57 0.13 5.02 -4.98
CA SER A 57 -0.86 6.06 -4.70
C SER A 57 -0.67 6.62 -3.28
N ALA A 58 -0.31 7.91 -3.19
CA ALA A 58 -0.29 8.63 -1.91
C ALA A 58 -1.68 8.62 -1.26
N LYS A 59 -2.74 8.73 -2.07
CA LYS A 59 -4.13 8.67 -1.63
C LYS A 59 -4.49 7.33 -0.97
N LEU A 60 -3.96 6.21 -1.48
CA LEU A 60 -4.17 4.90 -0.85
C LEU A 60 -3.54 4.86 0.55
N LYS A 61 -2.35 5.44 0.71
CA LYS A 61 -1.69 5.52 2.01
C LYS A 61 -2.48 6.39 2.99
N GLU A 62 -2.89 7.57 2.59
CA GLU A 62 -3.73 8.47 3.40
C GLU A 62 -5.04 7.78 3.79
N PHE A 63 -5.70 7.13 2.84
CA PHE A 63 -6.92 6.39 3.10
C PHE A 63 -6.70 5.26 4.10
N TYR A 64 -5.67 4.43 3.92
CA TYR A 64 -5.34 3.35 4.86
C TYR A 64 -5.19 3.88 6.29
N PHE A 65 -4.43 4.97 6.47
CA PHE A 65 -4.21 5.56 7.80
C PHE A 65 -5.47 6.21 8.39
N SER A 66 -6.44 6.63 7.58
CA SER A 66 -7.68 7.22 8.03
C SER A 66 -8.74 6.19 8.46
N VAL A 67 -8.74 5.00 7.85
CA VAL A 67 -9.79 3.98 8.08
C VAL A 67 -9.33 2.82 8.95
N THR A 68 -8.03 2.60 9.10
CA THR A 68 -7.49 1.51 9.91
C THR A 68 -7.44 1.91 11.38
N GLU A 69 -7.99 1.10 12.26
CA GLU A 69 -8.08 1.39 13.70
C GLU A 69 -6.71 1.58 14.35
N ASN A 70 -5.74 0.75 14.02
CA ASN A 70 -4.37 0.79 14.57
C ASN A 70 -3.32 0.83 13.45
N PRO A 71 -3.26 1.91 12.63
CA PRO A 71 -2.48 1.92 11.40
C PRO A 71 -0.97 1.93 11.61
N HIS A 72 -0.52 2.07 12.85
CA HIS A 72 0.90 2.06 13.22
C HIS A 72 1.38 0.71 13.76
N ILE A 73 0.48 -0.26 13.90
CA ILE A 73 0.83 -1.63 14.33
C ILE A 73 1.14 -2.48 13.10
N CYS A 74 2.31 -3.09 13.10
CA CYS A 74 2.71 -4.01 12.02
C CYS A 74 1.82 -5.27 12.03
N ASP A 75 1.16 -5.56 10.89
CA ASP A 75 0.28 -6.73 10.76
C ASP A 75 1.01 -8.06 10.98
N MET A 76 2.30 -8.15 10.64
CA MET A 76 3.07 -9.39 10.79
C MET A 76 3.64 -9.61 12.20
N CYS A 77 4.28 -8.59 12.77
CA CYS A 77 5.03 -8.75 14.03
C CYS A 77 4.42 -8.01 15.22
N ALA A 78 3.25 -7.40 15.03
CA ALA A 78 2.52 -6.64 16.04
C ALA A 78 3.32 -5.48 16.69
N THR A 79 4.47 -5.09 16.12
CA THR A 79 5.23 -3.95 16.62
C THR A 79 4.45 -2.67 16.40
N ASP A 80 4.17 -1.94 17.47
CA ASP A 80 3.64 -0.57 17.43
C ASP A 80 4.79 0.38 17.07
N THR A 81 4.81 0.83 15.82
CA THR A 81 5.88 1.69 15.31
C THR A 81 5.79 3.11 15.85
N ALA A 82 4.60 3.59 16.22
CA ALA A 82 4.43 4.92 16.82
C ALA A 82 5.00 4.97 18.24
N LYS A 83 4.81 3.91 19.02
CA LYS A 83 5.43 3.80 20.35
C LYS A 83 6.93 3.59 20.27
N LYS A 84 7.38 2.76 19.32
CA LYS A 84 8.81 2.43 19.19
C LYS A 84 9.63 3.60 18.64
N TYR A 85 9.05 4.41 17.77
CA TYR A 85 9.71 5.52 17.08
C TYR A 85 8.85 6.79 17.14
N PRO A 86 8.65 7.39 18.35
CA PRO A 86 7.73 8.52 18.52
C PRO A 86 8.13 9.78 17.75
N TRP A 87 9.37 9.84 17.28
CA TRP A 87 9.90 10.95 16.45
C TRP A 87 9.71 10.72 14.94
N ALA A 88 9.21 9.54 14.52
CA ALA A 88 9.10 9.19 13.11
C ALA A 88 7.64 8.88 12.74
N ASN A 89 7.11 9.66 11.81
CA ASN A 89 5.76 9.46 11.32
C ASN A 89 5.72 8.40 10.20
N HIS A 90 4.64 7.61 10.17
CA HIS A 90 4.30 6.73 9.05
C HIS A 90 5.40 5.72 8.63
N ILE A 91 6.00 5.04 9.62
CA ILE A 91 7.00 3.98 9.36
C ILE A 91 6.35 2.76 8.72
N ILE A 92 5.06 2.51 8.96
CA ILE A 92 4.34 1.42 8.31
C ILE A 92 4.33 1.64 6.79
N GLU A 93 4.71 0.59 6.07
CA GLU A 93 4.66 0.50 4.62
C GLU A 93 3.46 -0.33 4.20
N LEU A 94 2.80 0.09 3.12
CA LEU A 94 1.69 -0.68 2.55
C LEU A 94 2.27 -1.76 1.63
N HIS A 95 2.02 -3.00 1.99
CA HIS A 95 2.39 -4.17 1.20
C HIS A 95 1.18 -4.67 0.42
N HIS A 96 1.30 -4.76 -0.90
CA HIS A 96 0.29 -5.39 -1.74
C HIS A 96 0.44 -6.90 -1.64
N LEU A 97 -0.60 -7.58 -1.19
CA LEU A 97 -0.60 -9.04 -1.01
C LEU A 97 -0.33 -9.75 -2.34
N LEU A 98 -0.97 -9.33 -3.43
CA LEU A 98 -0.55 -9.66 -4.78
C LEU A 98 0.39 -8.54 -5.29
N PRO A 99 1.66 -8.84 -5.61
CA PRO A 99 2.64 -7.83 -6.03
C PRO A 99 2.16 -6.99 -7.22
N LEU A 100 2.44 -5.68 -7.20
CA LEU A 100 2.09 -4.76 -8.30
C LEU A 100 2.72 -5.16 -9.64
N SER A 101 3.84 -5.88 -9.60
CA SER A 101 4.53 -6.38 -10.79
C SER A 101 3.93 -7.66 -11.36
N SER A 102 3.00 -8.30 -10.63
CA SER A 102 2.39 -9.55 -11.07
C SER A 102 1.59 -9.36 -12.37
N PRO A 103 1.82 -10.18 -13.40
CA PRO A 103 1.02 -10.16 -14.64
C PRO A 103 -0.44 -10.54 -14.41
N VAL A 104 -0.76 -11.29 -13.38
CA VAL A 104 -2.14 -11.62 -12.99
C VAL A 104 -2.94 -10.36 -12.64
N ARG A 105 -2.26 -9.30 -12.29
CA ARG A 105 -2.85 -8.00 -11.96
C ARG A 105 -3.26 -7.15 -13.17
N VAL A 106 -2.98 -7.59 -14.39
CA VAL A 106 -3.27 -6.82 -15.62
C VAL A 106 -4.74 -6.46 -15.74
N ASP A 107 -5.62 -7.33 -15.26
CA ASP A 107 -7.08 -7.11 -15.27
C ASP A 107 -7.59 -6.36 -14.03
N LEU A 108 -6.74 -6.17 -13.01
CA LEU A 108 -7.06 -5.48 -11.76
C LEU A 108 -6.54 -4.04 -11.81
N LEU A 109 -7.27 -3.14 -12.47
CA LEU A 109 -6.92 -1.71 -12.56
C LEU A 109 -6.99 -0.98 -11.22
N LYS A 110 -7.57 -1.60 -10.20
CA LYS A 110 -7.83 -1.00 -8.89
C LYS A 110 -7.27 -1.88 -7.77
N THR A 111 -6.86 -1.25 -6.67
CA THR A 111 -6.42 -1.91 -5.45
C THR A 111 -7.48 -1.72 -4.38
N SER A 112 -7.99 -2.81 -3.81
CA SER A 112 -8.83 -2.77 -2.61
C SER A 112 -7.96 -2.67 -1.36
N ILE A 113 -8.52 -2.07 -0.30
CA ILE A 113 -7.86 -2.04 1.02
C ILE A 113 -7.66 -3.46 1.58
N ARG A 114 -8.48 -4.41 1.17
CA ARG A 114 -8.38 -5.84 1.55
C ARG A 114 -7.14 -6.52 0.98
N ASP A 115 -6.58 -5.96 -0.09
CA ASP A 115 -5.38 -6.49 -0.76
C ASP A 115 -4.09 -5.86 -0.21
N ILE A 116 -4.21 -5.11 0.89
CA ILE A 116 -3.13 -4.34 1.48
C ILE A 116 -2.90 -4.79 2.93
N ALA A 117 -1.63 -5.01 3.28
CA ALA A 117 -1.20 -5.16 4.67
C ALA A 117 -0.28 -4.01 5.07
N GLY A 118 -0.55 -3.41 6.23
CA GLY A 118 0.35 -2.43 6.83
C GLY A 118 1.44 -3.12 7.63
N ILE A 119 2.66 -3.10 7.15
CA ILE A 119 3.77 -3.82 7.78
C ILE A 119 5.01 -2.94 7.95
N CYS A 120 5.83 -3.23 8.96
CA CYS A 120 7.07 -2.49 9.14
C CYS A 120 8.09 -2.82 8.04
N PRO A 121 9.09 -1.95 7.76
CA PRO A 121 10.05 -2.16 6.67
C PRO A 121 10.80 -3.49 6.74
N THR A 122 11.08 -3.99 7.94
CA THR A 122 11.74 -5.29 8.12
C THR A 122 10.84 -6.43 7.69
N CYS A 123 9.59 -6.44 8.15
CA CYS A 123 8.61 -7.44 7.74
C CYS A 123 8.30 -7.36 6.25
N HIS A 124 8.22 -6.15 5.68
CA HIS A 124 8.00 -5.95 4.26
C HIS A 124 9.09 -6.65 3.40
N ARG A 125 10.34 -6.43 3.76
CA ARG A 125 11.47 -7.11 3.09
C ARG A 125 11.47 -8.62 3.30
N ALA A 126 11.10 -9.07 4.51
CA ALA A 126 11.00 -10.50 4.82
C ALA A 126 9.88 -11.16 3.99
N THR A 127 8.73 -10.52 3.85
CA THR A 127 7.62 -11.01 3.03
C THR A 127 8.03 -11.21 1.57
N HIS A 128 8.72 -10.24 0.98
CA HIS A 128 9.21 -10.38 -0.40
C HIS A 128 10.22 -11.53 -0.54
N LYS A 129 11.07 -11.76 0.45
CA LYS A 129 11.97 -12.92 0.46
C LYS A 129 11.22 -14.24 0.57
N PHE A 130 10.19 -14.29 1.42
CA PHE A 130 9.34 -15.46 1.56
C PHE A 130 8.62 -15.77 0.23
N TYR A 131 8.04 -14.78 -0.42
CA TYR A 131 7.40 -14.93 -1.74
C TYR A 131 8.37 -15.51 -2.78
N ALA A 132 9.58 -14.96 -2.86
CA ALA A 132 10.59 -15.45 -3.80
C ALA A 132 10.99 -16.90 -3.52
N GLN A 133 11.12 -17.30 -2.25
CA GLN A 133 11.41 -18.69 -1.87
C GLN A 133 10.24 -19.62 -2.19
N TRP A 134 9.01 -19.19 -1.89
CA TRP A 134 7.80 -19.96 -2.17
C TRP A 134 7.64 -20.21 -3.68
N LEU A 135 7.77 -19.18 -4.51
CA LEU A 135 7.72 -19.30 -5.98
C LEU A 135 8.81 -20.23 -6.52
N LYS A 136 10.04 -20.06 -6.01
CA LYS A 136 11.15 -20.96 -6.39
C LYS A 136 10.86 -22.42 -6.07
N ARG A 137 10.29 -22.70 -4.91
CA ARG A 137 9.99 -24.04 -4.44
C ARG A 137 8.83 -24.69 -5.22
N THR A 138 7.79 -23.91 -5.50
CA THR A 138 6.65 -24.39 -6.29
C THR A 138 6.95 -24.50 -7.78
N GLY A 139 8.08 -23.96 -8.24
CA GLY A 139 8.44 -23.89 -9.67
C GLY A 139 7.60 -22.88 -10.46
N LEU A 140 6.83 -22.05 -9.77
CA LEU A 140 6.01 -21.03 -10.38
C LEU A 140 6.83 -19.75 -10.64
N LYS A 141 6.50 -19.07 -11.74
CA LYS A 141 7.11 -17.76 -12.07
C LYS A 141 6.41 -16.60 -11.37
N ASP A 142 5.14 -16.79 -11.02
CA ASP A 142 4.29 -15.82 -10.33
C ASP A 142 3.12 -16.52 -9.65
N PHE A 143 2.36 -15.79 -8.83
CA PHE A 143 1.11 -16.27 -8.24
C PHE A 143 0.06 -16.53 -9.33
N GLN A 144 -0.78 -17.53 -9.12
CA GLN A 144 -1.84 -17.89 -10.08
C GLN A 144 -3.04 -16.95 -9.98
N ASN A 145 -3.30 -16.41 -8.78
CA ASN A 145 -4.38 -15.48 -8.49
C ASN A 145 -4.13 -14.75 -7.16
N ASP A 146 -5.01 -13.84 -6.81
CA ASP A 146 -5.00 -13.07 -5.57
C ASP A 146 -5.20 -13.95 -4.32
N ILE A 147 -6.07 -14.94 -4.38
CA ILE A 147 -6.34 -15.87 -3.28
C ILE A 147 -5.07 -16.63 -2.88
N GLU A 148 -4.31 -17.11 -3.85
CA GLU A 148 -3.02 -17.76 -3.61
C GLU A 148 -2.03 -16.80 -2.95
N ALA A 149 -1.94 -15.57 -3.44
CA ALA A 149 -1.05 -14.56 -2.86
C ALA A 149 -1.42 -14.23 -1.40
N HIS A 150 -2.71 -14.10 -1.09
CA HIS A 150 -3.21 -13.92 0.28
C HIS A 150 -2.83 -15.10 1.16
N HIS A 151 -3.05 -16.33 0.69
CA HIS A 151 -2.69 -17.53 1.44
C HIS A 151 -1.18 -17.61 1.72
N VAL A 152 -0.34 -17.26 0.75
CA VAL A 152 1.12 -17.25 0.93
C VAL A 152 1.56 -16.14 1.89
N TYR A 153 0.88 -14.99 1.89
CA TYR A 153 1.09 -13.95 2.90
C TYR A 153 0.78 -14.45 4.31
N ASP A 154 -0.33 -15.15 4.50
CA ASP A 154 -0.71 -15.73 5.78
C ASP A 154 0.30 -16.78 6.26
N GLN A 155 0.84 -17.60 5.35
CA GLN A 155 1.95 -18.51 5.68
C GLN A 155 3.17 -17.74 6.19
N ALA A 156 3.56 -16.66 5.52
CA ALA A 156 4.67 -15.81 5.94
C ALA A 156 4.42 -15.19 7.32
N LYS A 157 3.20 -14.70 7.57
CA LYS A 157 2.77 -14.09 8.83
C LYS A 157 2.82 -15.07 10.00
N HIS A 158 2.43 -16.32 9.79
CA HIS A 158 2.44 -17.36 10.83
C HIS A 158 3.78 -18.09 10.97
N GLY A 159 4.82 -17.65 10.25
CA GLY A 159 6.17 -18.20 10.36
C GLY A 159 6.26 -19.65 9.87
N ILE A 160 5.44 -20.04 8.90
CA ILE A 160 5.51 -21.38 8.33
C ILE A 160 6.85 -21.54 7.61
N VAL A 161 7.66 -22.45 8.11
CA VAL A 161 8.96 -22.75 7.49
C VAL A 161 8.71 -23.51 6.19
N LEU A 162 9.22 -22.95 5.10
CA LEU A 162 9.23 -23.63 3.80
C LEU A 162 10.32 -24.72 3.85
N THR A 163 10.00 -25.91 4.36
CA THR A 163 10.91 -27.09 4.38
C THR A 163 11.04 -27.71 3.00
#